data_45906b60c1d44b245c4ad3f9db0e2f22
#
_entry.id   45906b60c1d44b245c4ad3f9db0e2f22
#
_cell.length_a   1.000
_cell.length_b   1.000
_cell.length_c   1.000
_cell.angle_alpha   90.00
_cell.angle_beta   90.00
_cell.angle_gamma   90.00
#
_symmetry.space_group_name_H-M   'P 1'
#
loop_
_entity.id
_entity.type
_entity.pdbx_description
1 polymer ?
#
loop_
_entity_poly.entity_id
_entity_poly.type
_entity_poly.pdbx_seq_one_letter_code
_entity_poly.pdbx_strand_id
1 'polypeptide(L)'
;MPFSTLSLSSELIHALPKDFKKPTDIQALAIPELLAGQDLLALANTGSGKTLAYGLPLLEKLRVNPEQKALILVPTRELATQVSEAINQVGQALGLNAVCLCGGVDKEQQLQALATNPHILVATTGRLVDLANNGLDLSNIHYLVLDEADRLLDMGFWPDVQNIAGLISNQRQTAMFSATFSDELKGKAKLLMQAPKQVAAHQENSTNQDIAETLYLVNKGSKTKALIELIQKNAWTQALVFIGAKENADGLAKKLNKAGISTNALHGDKSQAEREEALAQFKSGQTQVLMATDLLARGIHIEQLPVVINFELPMHAETYVHRVGRTARAGEQGVALSLVCHGEMDALSAIRHLTQRELSVQDLEGFPVTDKPSTGESKRAPRDKKANRRTQNKKSVKQFQSKQKRPAPKSK
;
A
#
# COMPACT_ATOMS: atom_id res chain seq x y z
N MET A 1 -21.13 13.80 -17.79
CA MET A 1 -20.27 14.75 -18.53
C MET A 1 -19.34 13.92 -19.41
N PRO A 2 -19.15 14.18 -20.72
CA PRO A 2 -18.18 13.45 -21.56
C PRO A 2 -16.76 14.04 -21.41
N PHE A 3 -15.72 13.29 -21.79
CA PHE A 3 -14.33 13.78 -21.77
C PHE A 3 -14.11 15.05 -22.62
N SER A 4 -14.89 15.23 -23.70
CA SER A 4 -14.83 16.43 -24.55
C SER A 4 -15.13 17.73 -23.83
N THR A 5 -15.73 17.70 -22.65
CA THR A 5 -16.00 18.89 -21.83
C THR A 5 -14.85 19.27 -20.90
N LEU A 6 -13.76 18.46 -20.84
CA LEU A 6 -12.63 18.65 -19.93
C LEU A 6 -11.44 19.40 -20.55
N SER A 7 -11.64 20.08 -21.68
CA SER A 7 -10.58 20.84 -22.38
C SER A 7 -9.39 20.00 -22.82
N LEU A 8 -9.61 18.70 -23.08
CA LEU A 8 -8.63 17.80 -23.69
C LEU A 8 -8.72 17.88 -25.23
N SER A 9 -7.60 17.69 -25.91
CA SER A 9 -7.56 17.67 -27.38
C SER A 9 -8.31 16.48 -27.95
N SER A 10 -8.78 16.61 -29.18
CA SER A 10 -9.47 15.54 -29.89
C SER A 10 -8.58 14.32 -30.08
N GLU A 11 -7.28 14.52 -30.32
CA GLU A 11 -6.28 13.46 -30.47
C GLU A 11 -6.15 12.63 -29.20
N LEU A 12 -6.07 13.30 -28.04
CA LEU A 12 -5.98 12.61 -26.75
C LEU A 12 -7.27 11.84 -26.42
N ILE A 13 -8.44 12.44 -26.74
CA ILE A 13 -9.74 11.76 -26.54
C ILE A 13 -9.87 10.53 -27.44
N HIS A 14 -9.38 10.58 -28.68
CA HIS A 14 -9.40 9.44 -29.60
C HIS A 14 -8.41 8.33 -29.16
N ALA A 15 -7.34 8.68 -28.44
CA ALA A 15 -6.38 7.73 -27.90
C ALA A 15 -6.91 6.96 -26.68
N LEU A 16 -8.01 7.40 -26.08
CA LEU A 16 -8.61 6.69 -24.95
C LEU A 16 -9.18 5.34 -25.36
N PRO A 17 -9.03 4.30 -24.52
CA PRO A 17 -9.69 3.02 -24.74
C PRO A 17 -11.21 3.18 -24.87
N LYS A 18 -11.83 2.38 -25.74
CA LYS A 18 -13.28 2.48 -26.07
C LYS A 18 -14.21 2.33 -24.86
N ASP A 19 -13.73 1.70 -23.80
CA ASP A 19 -14.48 1.47 -22.57
C ASP A 19 -14.56 2.75 -21.69
N PHE A 20 -13.71 3.74 -21.93
CA PHE A 20 -13.70 5.01 -21.21
C PHE A 20 -14.72 5.99 -21.78
N LYS A 21 -16.01 5.74 -21.49
CA LYS A 21 -17.12 6.52 -22.04
C LYS A 21 -17.33 7.87 -21.34
N LYS A 22 -17.08 7.92 -20.03
CA LYS A 22 -17.28 9.10 -19.18
C LYS A 22 -16.15 9.23 -18.17
N PRO A 23 -15.72 10.45 -17.84
CA PRO A 23 -14.78 10.66 -16.74
C PRO A 23 -15.41 10.27 -15.40
N THR A 24 -14.58 9.77 -14.51
CA THR A 24 -14.94 9.58 -13.10
C THR A 24 -14.98 10.91 -12.37
N ASP A 25 -15.54 10.95 -11.16
CA ASP A 25 -15.66 12.19 -10.39
C ASP A 25 -14.31 12.85 -10.15
N ILE A 26 -13.27 12.07 -9.78
CA ILE A 26 -11.93 12.64 -9.58
C ILE A 26 -11.33 13.16 -10.89
N GLN A 27 -11.57 12.51 -12.02
CA GLN A 27 -11.13 13.00 -13.32
C GLN A 27 -11.82 14.30 -13.71
N ALA A 28 -13.12 14.39 -13.48
CA ALA A 28 -13.90 15.60 -13.76
C ALA A 28 -13.45 16.80 -12.90
N LEU A 29 -13.01 16.54 -11.66
CA LEU A 29 -12.53 17.57 -10.74
C LEU A 29 -11.06 17.94 -10.97
N ALA A 30 -10.19 16.97 -11.22
CA ALA A 30 -8.75 17.18 -11.26
C ALA A 30 -8.23 17.66 -12.63
N ILE A 31 -8.76 17.12 -13.73
CA ILE A 31 -8.26 17.42 -15.08
C ILE A 31 -8.29 18.91 -15.40
N PRO A 32 -9.40 19.66 -15.20
CA PRO A 32 -9.43 21.09 -15.52
C PRO A 32 -8.41 21.91 -14.72
N GLU A 33 -8.24 21.60 -13.43
CA GLU A 33 -7.32 22.31 -12.53
C GLU A 33 -5.86 22.08 -12.93
N LEU A 34 -5.52 20.83 -13.25
CA LEU A 34 -4.17 20.49 -13.71
C LEU A 34 -3.88 21.11 -15.07
N LEU A 35 -4.85 21.17 -16.00
CA LEU A 35 -4.67 21.86 -17.29
C LEU A 35 -4.47 23.37 -17.09
N ALA A 36 -5.16 23.97 -16.12
CA ALA A 36 -4.98 25.38 -15.75
C ALA A 36 -3.63 25.71 -15.10
N GLY A 37 -2.78 24.70 -14.84
CA GLY A 37 -1.45 24.90 -14.24
C GLY A 37 -1.46 25.03 -12.72
N GLN A 38 -2.58 24.74 -12.03
CA GLN A 38 -2.69 24.79 -10.59
C GLN A 38 -2.01 23.60 -9.94
N ASP A 39 -1.33 23.81 -8.81
CA ASP A 39 -0.97 22.73 -7.92
C ASP A 39 -2.23 22.11 -7.31
N LEU A 40 -2.27 20.80 -7.16
CA LEU A 40 -3.49 20.08 -6.82
C LEU A 40 -3.30 19.09 -5.67
N LEU A 41 -4.12 19.22 -4.62
CA LEU A 41 -4.34 18.20 -3.61
C LEU A 41 -5.64 17.45 -3.94
N ALA A 42 -5.54 16.18 -4.34
CA ALA A 42 -6.66 15.40 -4.81
C ALA A 42 -6.96 14.23 -3.86
N LEU A 43 -8.12 14.25 -3.22
CA LEU A 43 -8.60 13.17 -2.37
C LEU A 43 -9.47 12.22 -3.18
N ALA A 44 -9.01 10.99 -3.33
CA ALA A 44 -9.74 9.97 -4.08
C ALA A 44 -9.32 8.56 -3.68
N ASN A 45 -10.30 7.68 -3.50
CA ASN A 45 -10.08 6.27 -3.17
C ASN A 45 -9.25 5.55 -4.25
N THR A 46 -8.63 4.42 -3.88
CA THR A 46 -7.98 3.54 -4.85
C THR A 46 -9.06 3.06 -5.86
N GLY A 47 -8.73 3.00 -7.17
CA GLY A 47 -9.67 2.60 -8.23
C GLY A 47 -10.68 3.64 -8.68
N SER A 48 -10.63 4.85 -8.16
CA SER A 48 -11.48 5.97 -8.63
C SER A 48 -11.05 6.56 -9.98
N GLY A 49 -9.96 6.07 -10.59
CA GLY A 49 -9.44 6.57 -11.86
C GLY A 49 -8.38 7.67 -11.73
N LYS A 50 -7.68 7.75 -10.58
CA LYS A 50 -6.62 8.73 -10.31
C LYS A 50 -5.54 8.76 -11.38
N THR A 51 -5.09 7.62 -11.86
CA THR A 51 -4.02 7.52 -12.86
C THR A 51 -4.31 8.35 -14.11
N LEU A 52 -5.52 8.27 -14.62
CA LEU A 52 -5.92 9.10 -15.77
C LEU A 52 -6.31 10.52 -15.34
N ALA A 53 -6.67 10.77 -14.09
CA ALA A 53 -6.94 12.12 -13.59
C ALA A 53 -5.71 13.03 -13.67
N TYR A 54 -4.50 12.49 -13.41
CA TYR A 54 -3.25 13.21 -13.62
C TYR A 54 -2.58 12.87 -14.96
N GLY A 55 -2.73 11.64 -15.44
CA GLY A 55 -2.07 11.18 -16.68
C GLY A 55 -2.53 11.93 -17.93
N LEU A 56 -3.84 12.16 -18.08
CA LEU A 56 -4.36 12.89 -19.25
C LEU A 56 -3.88 14.34 -19.32
N PRO A 57 -3.93 15.15 -18.25
CA PRO A 57 -3.33 16.49 -18.26
C PRO A 57 -1.82 16.48 -18.54
N LEU A 58 -1.07 15.50 -18.01
CA LEU A 58 0.36 15.39 -18.29
C LEU A 58 0.60 15.11 -19.78
N LEU A 59 -0.09 14.15 -20.37
CA LEU A 59 0.03 13.83 -21.80
C LEU A 59 -0.33 15.04 -22.67
N GLU A 60 -1.41 15.79 -22.34
CA GLU A 60 -1.79 16.99 -23.07
C GLU A 60 -0.70 18.07 -23.02
N LYS A 61 -0.13 18.32 -21.83
CA LYS A 61 0.91 19.34 -21.64
C LYS A 61 2.23 18.97 -22.31
N LEU A 62 2.64 17.70 -22.21
CA LEU A 62 3.88 17.22 -22.82
C LEU A 62 3.78 17.15 -24.36
N ARG A 63 2.58 16.92 -24.90
CA ARG A 63 2.36 17.00 -26.33
C ARG A 63 2.61 18.43 -26.88
N VAL A 64 2.23 19.44 -26.11
CA VAL A 64 2.43 20.86 -26.46
C VAL A 64 3.87 21.31 -26.18
N ASN A 65 4.48 20.78 -25.13
CA ASN A 65 5.83 21.13 -24.67
C ASN A 65 6.73 19.89 -24.54
N PRO A 66 7.18 19.29 -25.64
CA PRO A 66 7.91 18.02 -25.64
C PRO A 66 9.28 18.08 -24.96
N GLU A 67 9.85 19.27 -24.77
CA GLU A 67 11.11 19.49 -24.05
C GLU A 67 10.98 19.29 -22.53
N GLN A 68 9.77 19.45 -22.00
CA GLN A 68 9.47 19.26 -20.58
C GLN A 68 9.26 17.78 -20.27
N LYS A 69 9.50 17.41 -19.02
CA LYS A 69 9.29 16.04 -18.55
C LYS A 69 8.41 16.01 -17.31
N ALA A 70 7.76 14.87 -17.10
CA ALA A 70 6.98 14.59 -15.91
C ALA A 70 7.63 13.48 -15.08
N LEU A 71 7.50 13.60 -13.76
CA LEU A 71 7.87 12.59 -12.78
C LEU A 71 6.66 12.20 -11.96
N ILE A 72 6.39 10.91 -11.87
CA ILE A 72 5.37 10.33 -11.02
C ILE A 72 6.05 9.46 -9.97
N LEU A 73 5.95 9.84 -8.70
CA LEU A 73 6.47 9.08 -7.57
C LEU A 73 5.35 8.23 -6.97
N VAL A 74 5.66 6.96 -6.78
CA VAL A 74 4.75 5.97 -6.23
C VAL A 74 5.44 5.15 -5.13
N PRO A 75 4.68 4.62 -4.13
CA PRO A 75 5.28 3.90 -3.00
C PRO A 75 5.77 2.49 -3.34
N THR A 76 5.22 1.83 -4.37
CA THR A 76 5.50 0.42 -4.65
C THR A 76 5.84 0.19 -6.12
N ARG A 77 6.56 -0.93 -6.38
CA ARG A 77 6.97 -1.35 -7.72
C ARG A 77 5.78 -1.72 -8.60
N GLU A 78 4.85 -2.44 -8.01
CA GLU A 78 3.64 -2.91 -8.66
C GLU A 78 2.80 -1.72 -9.14
N LEU A 79 2.65 -0.67 -8.31
CA LEU A 79 1.97 0.55 -8.71
C LEU A 79 2.74 1.30 -9.80
N ALA A 80 4.09 1.32 -9.73
CA ALA A 80 4.91 1.94 -10.78
C ALA A 80 4.67 1.29 -12.15
N THR A 81 4.65 -0.03 -12.19
CA THR A 81 4.36 -0.78 -13.43
C THR A 81 2.97 -0.46 -13.96
N GLN A 82 1.94 -0.51 -13.11
CA GLN A 82 0.56 -0.24 -13.51
C GLN A 82 0.35 1.20 -14.03
N VAL A 83 0.91 2.17 -13.33
CA VAL A 83 0.83 3.57 -13.74
C VAL A 83 1.54 3.78 -15.08
N SER A 84 2.72 3.19 -15.26
CA SER A 84 3.48 3.26 -16.52
C SER A 84 2.71 2.62 -17.67
N GLU A 85 2.11 1.44 -17.47
CA GLU A 85 1.30 0.76 -18.47
C GLU A 85 0.06 1.56 -18.85
N ALA A 86 -0.69 2.09 -17.85
CA ALA A 86 -1.90 2.87 -18.09
C ALA A 86 -1.61 4.18 -18.87
N ILE A 87 -0.48 4.84 -18.58
CA ILE A 87 -0.07 6.04 -19.30
C ILE A 87 0.38 5.68 -20.72
N ASN A 88 1.18 4.62 -20.89
CA ASN A 88 1.63 4.18 -22.20
C ASN A 88 0.49 3.74 -23.09
N GLN A 89 -0.56 3.12 -22.55
CA GLN A 89 -1.75 2.71 -23.32
C GLN A 89 -2.39 3.89 -24.08
N VAL A 90 -2.33 5.10 -23.50
CA VAL A 90 -2.85 6.32 -24.13
C VAL A 90 -1.74 7.10 -24.84
N GLY A 91 -0.58 7.22 -24.21
CA GLY A 91 0.53 8.06 -24.66
C GLY A 91 1.16 7.60 -25.98
N GLN A 92 1.23 6.28 -26.23
CA GLN A 92 1.84 5.74 -27.45
C GLN A 92 1.19 6.26 -28.74
N ALA A 93 -0.14 6.43 -28.75
CA ALA A 93 -0.85 6.98 -29.88
C ALA A 93 -0.51 8.47 -30.16
N LEU A 94 0.10 9.15 -29.18
CA LEU A 94 0.53 10.54 -29.23
C LEU A 94 2.06 10.69 -29.40
N GLY A 95 2.79 9.57 -29.55
CA GLY A 95 4.26 9.57 -29.57
C GLY A 95 4.90 9.84 -28.23
N LEU A 96 4.15 9.76 -27.13
CA LEU A 96 4.64 9.98 -25.76
C LEU A 96 4.83 8.65 -25.04
N ASN A 97 5.93 8.52 -24.31
CA ASN A 97 6.27 7.30 -23.59
C ASN A 97 6.60 7.54 -22.12
N ALA A 98 6.21 6.60 -21.31
CA ALA A 98 6.55 6.52 -19.89
C ALA A 98 7.47 5.32 -19.63
N VAL A 99 8.47 5.52 -18.76
CA VAL A 99 9.40 4.48 -18.31
C VAL A 99 9.24 4.24 -16.82
N CYS A 100 9.24 2.96 -16.44
CA CYS A 100 9.14 2.52 -15.04
C CYS A 100 10.54 2.34 -14.43
N LEU A 101 10.79 3.02 -13.31
CA LEU A 101 12.04 3.00 -12.56
C LEU A 101 11.81 2.48 -11.14
N CYS A 102 12.06 1.20 -10.90
CA CYS A 102 11.82 0.59 -9.61
C CYS A 102 12.95 -0.34 -9.15
N GLY A 103 13.12 -0.45 -7.83
CA GLY A 103 14.11 -1.36 -7.24
C GLY A 103 13.77 -2.83 -7.51
N GLY A 104 14.79 -3.72 -7.47
CA GLY A 104 14.60 -5.17 -7.67
C GLY A 104 14.39 -5.62 -9.11
N VAL A 105 14.45 -4.70 -10.05
CA VAL A 105 14.55 -4.95 -11.48
C VAL A 105 15.98 -4.59 -11.91
N ASP A 106 16.47 -5.21 -12.96
CA ASP A 106 17.81 -4.96 -13.49
C ASP A 106 18.01 -3.46 -13.78
N LYS A 107 19.09 -2.90 -13.23
CA LYS A 107 19.42 -1.48 -13.37
C LYS A 107 19.84 -1.14 -14.80
N GLU A 108 20.53 -2.05 -15.49
CA GLU A 108 21.01 -1.86 -16.85
C GLU A 108 19.86 -1.72 -17.84
N GLN A 109 18.83 -2.55 -17.72
CA GLN A 109 17.62 -2.44 -18.53
C GLN A 109 16.92 -1.10 -18.34
N GLN A 110 16.89 -0.57 -17.11
CA GLN A 110 16.29 0.75 -16.83
C GLN A 110 17.15 1.90 -17.41
N LEU A 111 18.46 1.77 -17.38
CA LEU A 111 19.36 2.75 -18.02
C LEU A 111 19.19 2.75 -19.55
N GLN A 112 19.02 1.57 -20.16
CA GLN A 112 18.71 1.46 -21.61
C GLN A 112 17.36 2.09 -21.93
N ALA A 113 16.34 1.88 -21.08
CA ALA A 113 15.05 2.52 -21.24
C ALA A 113 15.12 4.05 -21.09
N LEU A 114 15.93 4.56 -20.17
CA LEU A 114 16.19 6.00 -20.02
C LEU A 114 16.91 6.61 -21.22
N ALA A 115 17.76 5.85 -21.91
CA ALA A 115 18.45 6.29 -23.11
C ALA A 115 17.50 6.58 -24.30
N THR A 116 16.25 6.07 -24.26
CA THR A 116 15.21 6.43 -25.24
C THR A 116 14.64 7.84 -25.06
N ASN A 117 15.14 8.60 -24.09
CA ASN A 117 14.69 9.93 -23.72
C ASN A 117 13.18 10.01 -23.42
N PRO A 118 12.66 9.29 -22.44
CA PRO A 118 11.24 9.24 -22.14
C PRO A 118 10.70 10.60 -21.68
N HIS A 119 9.42 10.83 -21.96
CA HIS A 119 8.70 12.04 -21.55
C HIS A 119 8.24 11.97 -20.10
N ILE A 120 7.93 10.77 -19.63
CA ILE A 120 7.39 10.54 -18.29
C ILE A 120 8.23 9.48 -17.58
N LEU A 121 8.67 9.80 -16.37
CA LEU A 121 9.32 8.86 -15.45
C LEU A 121 8.31 8.44 -14.39
N VAL A 122 8.05 7.16 -14.24
CA VAL A 122 7.26 6.60 -13.14
C VAL A 122 8.21 5.85 -12.22
N ALA A 123 8.37 6.30 -10.99
CA ALA A 123 9.46 5.82 -10.15
C ALA A 123 9.05 5.51 -8.70
N THR A 124 9.69 4.49 -8.13
CA THR A 124 9.79 4.36 -6.68
C THR A 124 10.94 5.23 -6.17
N THR A 125 10.76 5.88 -5.02
CA THR A 125 11.68 6.90 -4.49
C THR A 125 13.12 6.41 -4.37
N GLY A 126 13.35 5.26 -3.74
CA GLY A 126 14.70 4.74 -3.51
C GLY A 126 15.48 4.43 -4.80
N ARG A 127 14.83 3.93 -5.87
CA ARG A 127 15.49 3.71 -7.17
C ARG A 127 15.80 5.03 -7.86
N LEU A 128 14.90 6.01 -7.78
CA LEU A 128 15.15 7.30 -8.39
C LEU A 128 16.31 8.05 -7.71
N VAL A 129 16.37 8.02 -6.38
CA VAL A 129 17.50 8.57 -5.61
C VAL A 129 18.82 7.88 -6.01
N ASP A 130 18.84 6.54 -6.13
CA ASP A 130 20.02 5.81 -6.59
C ASP A 130 20.45 6.25 -7.99
N LEU A 131 19.52 6.38 -8.93
CA LEU A 131 19.83 6.83 -10.30
C LEU A 131 20.30 8.28 -10.34
N ALA A 132 19.68 9.19 -9.59
CA ALA A 132 20.10 10.59 -9.50
C ALA A 132 21.50 10.73 -8.91
N ASN A 133 21.83 9.98 -7.85
CA ASN A 133 23.17 9.94 -7.27
C ASN A 133 24.23 9.37 -8.25
N ASN A 134 23.81 8.62 -9.27
CA ASN A 134 24.65 8.07 -10.33
C ASN A 134 24.58 8.88 -11.64
N GLY A 135 24.13 10.13 -11.59
CA GLY A 135 24.21 11.08 -12.70
C GLY A 135 22.97 11.22 -13.57
N LEU A 136 21.81 10.66 -13.18
CA LEU A 136 20.56 10.95 -13.87
C LEU A 136 20.16 12.41 -13.62
N ASP A 137 20.11 13.21 -14.71
CA ASP A 137 19.65 14.59 -14.65
C ASP A 137 18.12 14.66 -14.57
N LEU A 138 17.62 15.35 -13.56
CA LEU A 138 16.19 15.58 -13.31
C LEU A 138 15.78 17.06 -13.50
N SER A 139 16.68 17.92 -13.96
CA SER A 139 16.46 19.37 -14.06
C SER A 139 15.31 19.76 -15.00
N ASN A 140 15.04 18.94 -16.02
CA ASN A 140 13.95 19.13 -16.99
C ASN A 140 12.58 18.62 -16.54
N ILE A 141 12.45 18.16 -15.29
CA ILE A 141 11.16 17.76 -14.72
C ILE A 141 10.37 19.01 -14.32
N HIS A 142 9.28 19.28 -15.03
CA HIS A 142 8.38 20.40 -14.80
C HIS A 142 7.03 19.99 -14.20
N TYR A 143 6.76 18.70 -14.15
CA TYR A 143 5.53 18.15 -13.56
C TYR A 143 5.89 17.06 -12.56
N LEU A 144 5.48 17.24 -11.31
CA LEU A 144 5.65 16.26 -10.23
C LEU A 144 4.29 15.75 -9.79
N VAL A 145 4.09 14.44 -9.82
CA VAL A 145 2.94 13.78 -9.23
C VAL A 145 3.38 12.87 -8.11
N LEU A 146 2.73 12.98 -6.94
CA LEU A 146 2.85 12.03 -5.84
C LEU A 146 1.55 11.22 -5.80
N ASP A 147 1.59 9.97 -6.23
CA ASP A 147 0.43 9.07 -6.14
C ASP A 147 0.53 8.21 -4.88
N GLU A 148 -0.61 8.00 -4.21
CA GLU A 148 -0.68 7.39 -2.88
C GLU A 148 0.26 8.10 -1.88
N ALA A 149 0.14 9.43 -1.80
CA ALA A 149 1.04 10.27 -0.99
C ALA A 149 0.99 9.94 0.50
N ASP A 150 -0.16 9.54 1.03
CA ASP A 150 -0.31 9.02 2.39
C ASP A 150 0.58 7.79 2.63
N ARG A 151 0.70 6.90 1.65
CA ARG A 151 1.59 5.74 1.74
C ARG A 151 3.06 6.08 1.61
N LEU A 152 3.41 7.05 0.76
CA LEU A 152 4.78 7.55 0.71
C LEU A 152 5.22 8.09 2.07
N LEU A 153 4.28 8.73 2.79
CA LEU A 153 4.52 9.21 4.15
C LEU A 153 4.61 8.05 5.16
N ASP A 154 3.62 7.15 5.20
CA ASP A 154 3.53 6.02 6.13
C ASP A 154 4.72 5.06 6.03
N MET A 155 5.26 4.87 4.83
CA MET A 155 6.41 4.01 4.58
C MET A 155 7.76 4.71 4.85
N GLY A 156 7.74 5.97 5.30
CA GLY A 156 8.93 6.73 5.64
C GLY A 156 9.73 7.24 4.43
N PHE A 157 9.13 7.27 3.24
CA PHE A 157 9.80 7.74 2.01
C PHE A 157 9.80 9.26 1.86
N TRP A 158 9.26 9.99 2.83
CA TRP A 158 9.14 11.44 2.71
C TRP A 158 10.49 12.16 2.60
N PRO A 159 11.57 11.76 3.29
CA PRO A 159 12.90 12.35 3.09
C PRO A 159 13.39 12.20 1.64
N ASP A 160 13.15 11.04 1.01
CA ASP A 160 13.51 10.82 -0.39
C ASP A 160 12.69 11.71 -1.33
N VAL A 161 11.38 11.86 -1.06
CA VAL A 161 10.49 12.77 -1.82
C VAL A 161 11.03 14.21 -1.77
N GLN A 162 11.43 14.69 -0.59
CA GLN A 162 12.00 16.02 -0.43
C GLN A 162 13.34 16.18 -1.17
N ASN A 163 14.20 15.17 -1.09
CA ASN A 163 15.47 15.16 -1.82
C ASN A 163 15.22 15.24 -3.33
N ILE A 164 14.36 14.40 -3.88
CA ILE A 164 13.99 14.40 -5.30
C ILE A 164 13.39 15.76 -5.70
N ALA A 165 12.50 16.32 -4.88
CA ALA A 165 11.90 17.62 -5.14
C ALA A 165 12.92 18.77 -5.19
N GLY A 166 14.06 18.62 -4.52
CA GLY A 166 15.18 19.55 -4.59
C GLY A 166 16.05 19.40 -5.84
N LEU A 167 15.97 18.27 -6.57
CA LEU A 167 16.75 17.99 -7.78
C LEU A 167 16.01 18.34 -9.06
N ILE A 168 14.72 18.56 -9.02
CA ILE A 168 13.87 18.89 -10.17
C ILE A 168 13.65 20.40 -10.27
N SER A 169 13.06 20.86 -11.39
CA SER A 169 12.79 22.28 -11.62
C SER A 169 12.04 22.94 -10.46
N ASN A 170 12.49 24.13 -10.04
CA ASN A 170 11.77 24.94 -9.06
C ASN A 170 10.49 25.56 -9.66
N GLN A 171 10.43 25.72 -10.97
CA GLN A 171 9.25 26.15 -11.73
C GLN A 171 8.50 24.90 -12.19
N ARG A 172 7.87 24.20 -11.28
CA ARG A 172 7.10 23.00 -11.58
C ARG A 172 5.67 23.12 -11.09
N GLN A 173 4.80 22.38 -11.73
CA GLN A 173 3.49 22.07 -11.19
C GLN A 173 3.56 20.78 -10.38
N THR A 174 2.95 20.78 -9.18
CA THR A 174 2.91 19.62 -8.31
C THR A 174 1.48 19.15 -8.08
N ALA A 175 1.22 17.86 -8.27
CA ALA A 175 -0.06 17.24 -7.95
C ALA A 175 0.15 16.12 -6.91
N MET A 176 -0.70 16.07 -5.89
CA MET A 176 -0.65 15.06 -4.85
C MET A 176 -2.00 14.36 -4.78
N PHE A 177 -1.98 13.05 -5.01
CA PHE A 177 -3.15 12.18 -4.95
C PHE A 177 -3.05 11.25 -3.74
N SER A 178 -4.11 11.19 -2.95
CA SER A 178 -4.16 10.39 -1.73
C SER A 178 -5.58 9.87 -1.47
N ALA A 179 -5.70 8.76 -0.75
CA ALA A 179 -6.99 8.29 -0.27
C ALA A 179 -7.35 8.91 1.09
N THR A 180 -6.35 9.38 1.84
CA THR A 180 -6.53 10.03 3.14
C THR A 180 -5.68 11.29 3.23
N PHE A 181 -6.16 12.30 3.99
CA PHE A 181 -5.39 13.51 4.29
C PHE A 181 -5.28 13.69 5.80
N SER A 182 -4.18 13.19 6.36
CA SER A 182 -3.78 13.50 7.72
C SER A 182 -3.25 14.93 7.81
N ASP A 183 -3.28 15.53 9.01
CA ASP A 183 -2.72 16.86 9.23
C ASP A 183 -1.22 16.90 8.95
N GLU A 184 -0.52 15.77 9.18
CA GLU A 184 0.88 15.63 8.81
C GLU A 184 1.07 15.73 7.30
N LEU A 185 0.29 14.99 6.50
CA LEU A 185 0.38 15.04 5.05
C LEU A 185 0.05 16.44 4.51
N LYS A 186 -0.98 17.10 5.08
CA LYS A 186 -1.31 18.50 4.75
C LYS A 186 -0.16 19.46 5.06
N GLY A 187 0.53 19.26 6.20
CA GLY A 187 1.73 20.01 6.56
C GLY A 187 2.88 19.79 5.58
N LYS A 188 3.09 18.56 5.16
CA LYS A 188 4.12 18.19 4.17
C LYS A 188 3.81 18.76 2.77
N ALA A 189 2.54 18.74 2.35
CA ALA A 189 2.10 19.31 1.09
C ALA A 189 2.45 20.80 0.97
N LYS A 190 2.26 21.58 2.04
CA LYS A 190 2.60 23.02 2.07
C LYS A 190 4.08 23.31 1.80
N LEU A 191 4.97 22.35 2.04
CA LEU A 191 6.40 22.50 1.78
C LEU A 191 6.79 22.23 0.32
N LEU A 192 5.95 21.51 -0.43
CA LEU A 192 6.25 21.07 -1.80
C LEU A 192 5.44 21.82 -2.85
N MET A 193 4.33 22.44 -2.46
CA MET A 193 3.30 22.96 -3.36
C MET A 193 3.07 24.47 -3.15
N GLN A 194 2.65 25.13 -4.23
CA GLN A 194 2.35 26.57 -4.20
C GLN A 194 0.82 26.79 -4.25
N ALA A 195 0.23 27.23 -3.13
CA ALA A 195 -1.21 27.51 -3.03
C ALA A 195 -2.10 26.42 -3.68
N PRO A 196 -1.95 25.14 -3.30
CA PRO A 196 -2.62 24.05 -3.99
C PRO A 196 -4.14 24.16 -3.88
N LYS A 197 -4.84 23.91 -4.98
CA LYS A 197 -6.28 23.70 -4.96
C LYS A 197 -6.58 22.32 -4.37
N GLN A 198 -7.57 22.24 -3.49
CA GLN A 198 -8.00 20.96 -2.94
C GLN A 198 -9.29 20.51 -3.65
N VAL A 199 -9.29 19.27 -4.13
CA VAL A 199 -10.48 18.60 -4.70
C VAL A 199 -10.69 17.26 -4.01
N ALA A 200 -11.96 16.90 -3.81
CA ALA A 200 -12.33 15.64 -3.16
C ALA A 200 -13.48 14.98 -3.93
N ALA A 201 -13.25 13.77 -4.40
CA ALA A 201 -14.27 12.95 -5.06
C ALA A 201 -15.18 12.22 -4.07
N HIS A 202 -14.82 12.21 -2.78
CA HIS A 202 -15.59 11.64 -1.67
C HIS A 202 -15.28 12.40 -0.38
N GLN A 203 -16.04 12.12 0.65
CA GLN A 203 -15.81 12.72 1.97
C GLN A 203 -14.43 12.32 2.52
N GLU A 204 -13.70 13.28 3.07
CA GLU A 204 -12.35 13.07 3.61
C GLU A 204 -12.34 11.91 4.62
N ASN A 205 -11.37 11.00 4.47
CA ASN A 205 -11.18 9.83 5.34
C ASN A 205 -12.38 8.88 5.45
N SER A 206 -13.32 8.91 4.50
CA SER A 206 -14.47 8.01 4.48
C SER A 206 -14.15 6.70 3.75
N THR A 207 -14.80 5.62 4.19
CA THR A 207 -14.88 4.38 3.40
C THR A 207 -16.02 4.49 2.38
N ASN A 208 -15.96 3.70 1.30
CA ASN A 208 -17.05 3.65 0.33
C ASN A 208 -18.36 3.21 0.99
N GLN A 209 -19.45 3.92 0.73
CA GLN A 209 -20.77 3.61 1.28
C GLN A 209 -21.33 2.26 0.82
N ASP A 210 -20.82 1.70 -0.27
CA ASP A 210 -21.20 0.40 -0.79
C ASP A 210 -20.55 -0.78 -0.04
N ILE A 211 -19.77 -0.51 1.04
CA ILE A 211 -19.11 -1.53 1.85
C ILE A 211 -19.94 -1.83 3.10
N ALA A 212 -20.42 -3.05 3.21
CA ALA A 212 -21.02 -3.57 4.43
C ALA A 212 -19.91 -3.93 5.43
N GLU A 213 -19.73 -3.08 6.46
CA GLU A 213 -18.70 -3.28 7.48
C GLU A 213 -19.28 -3.94 8.73
N THR A 214 -18.64 -5.01 9.20
CA THR A 214 -18.98 -5.71 10.45
C THR A 214 -17.73 -5.93 11.29
N LEU A 215 -17.79 -5.57 12.56
CA LEU A 215 -16.73 -5.78 13.52
C LEU A 215 -17.18 -6.76 14.60
N TYR A 216 -16.44 -7.83 14.81
CA TYR A 216 -16.73 -8.83 15.84
C TYR A 216 -15.72 -8.73 16.99
N LEU A 217 -16.21 -8.64 18.22
CA LEU A 217 -15.38 -8.77 19.41
C LEU A 217 -15.14 -10.25 19.71
N VAL A 218 -13.88 -10.64 19.73
CA VAL A 218 -13.47 -12.03 20.00
C VAL A 218 -12.22 -12.06 20.88
N ASN A 219 -12.03 -13.13 21.65
CA ASN A 219 -10.78 -13.32 22.37
C ASN A 219 -9.62 -13.46 21.38
N LYS A 220 -8.45 -12.90 21.71
CA LYS A 220 -7.26 -12.98 20.87
C LYS A 220 -6.93 -14.43 20.46
N GLY A 221 -7.05 -15.38 21.39
CA GLY A 221 -6.82 -16.81 21.14
C GLY A 221 -7.85 -17.49 20.25
N SER A 222 -9.04 -16.92 20.11
CA SER A 222 -10.16 -17.48 19.33
C SER A 222 -10.18 -16.98 17.88
N LYS A 223 -9.45 -15.90 17.52
CA LYS A 223 -9.48 -15.29 16.18
C LYS A 223 -9.29 -16.30 15.04
N THR A 224 -8.38 -17.26 15.17
CA THR A 224 -8.14 -18.28 14.12
C THR A 224 -9.36 -19.17 13.89
N LYS A 225 -10.02 -19.63 14.96
CA LYS A 225 -11.22 -20.47 14.85
C LYS A 225 -12.39 -19.66 14.28
N ALA A 226 -12.57 -18.43 14.77
CA ALA A 226 -13.57 -17.51 14.27
C ALA A 226 -13.41 -17.21 12.77
N LEU A 227 -12.17 -16.99 12.31
CA LEU A 227 -11.88 -16.78 10.89
C LEU A 227 -12.26 -17.99 10.03
N ILE A 228 -11.86 -19.20 10.46
CA ILE A 228 -12.20 -20.46 9.75
C ILE A 228 -13.72 -20.61 9.64
N GLU A 229 -14.43 -20.45 10.74
CA GLU A 229 -15.89 -20.59 10.78
C GLU A 229 -16.59 -19.56 9.89
N LEU A 230 -16.18 -18.31 9.95
CA LEU A 230 -16.73 -17.24 9.11
C LEU A 230 -16.54 -17.52 7.62
N ILE A 231 -15.35 -17.98 7.20
CA ILE A 231 -15.06 -18.31 5.80
C ILE A 231 -15.94 -19.50 5.34
N GLN A 232 -16.06 -20.54 6.17
CA GLN A 232 -16.85 -21.73 5.83
C GLN A 232 -18.36 -21.44 5.81
N LYS A 233 -18.87 -20.68 6.81
CA LYS A 233 -20.30 -20.32 6.93
C LYS A 233 -20.78 -19.46 5.76
N ASN A 234 -19.94 -18.53 5.30
CA ASN A 234 -20.31 -17.59 4.24
C ASN A 234 -19.92 -18.09 2.83
N ALA A 235 -19.21 -19.19 2.72
CA ALA A 235 -18.78 -19.81 1.45
C ALA A 235 -18.14 -18.82 0.44
N TRP A 236 -17.38 -17.83 0.94
CA TRP A 236 -16.72 -16.88 0.07
C TRP A 236 -15.69 -17.57 -0.84
N THR A 237 -15.78 -17.29 -2.11
CA THR A 237 -14.90 -17.88 -3.12
C THR A 237 -13.50 -17.24 -3.10
N GLN A 238 -13.40 -15.97 -2.73
CA GLN A 238 -12.15 -15.24 -2.58
C GLN A 238 -12.24 -14.30 -1.36
N ALA A 239 -11.18 -14.31 -0.53
CA ALA A 239 -11.06 -13.42 0.62
C ALA A 239 -9.62 -12.91 0.78
N LEU A 240 -9.45 -11.61 0.99
CA LEU A 240 -8.17 -11.03 1.39
C LEU A 240 -8.17 -10.84 2.90
N VAL A 241 -7.22 -11.48 3.58
CA VAL A 241 -7.09 -11.42 5.03
C VAL A 241 -5.84 -10.65 5.42
N PHE A 242 -6.03 -9.55 6.14
CA PHE A 242 -4.95 -8.72 6.64
C PHE A 242 -4.44 -9.18 8.00
N ILE A 243 -3.12 -9.33 8.11
CA ILE A 243 -2.42 -9.71 9.34
C ILE A 243 -1.30 -8.70 9.63
N GLY A 244 -1.11 -8.34 10.90
CA GLY A 244 -0.14 -7.31 11.30
C GLY A 244 1.32 -7.76 11.20
N ALA A 245 1.61 -9.01 11.60
CA ALA A 245 2.98 -9.52 11.68
C ALA A 245 3.24 -10.64 10.65
N LYS A 246 4.30 -10.48 9.85
CA LYS A 246 4.71 -11.45 8.83
C LYS A 246 5.03 -12.84 9.41
N GLU A 247 5.58 -12.88 10.62
CA GLU A 247 5.95 -14.11 11.34
C GLU A 247 4.72 -15.00 11.60
N ASN A 248 3.53 -14.41 11.69
CA ASN A 248 2.28 -15.12 11.96
C ASN A 248 1.57 -15.56 10.67
N ALA A 249 1.89 -14.98 9.52
CA ALA A 249 1.17 -15.16 8.25
C ALA A 249 1.23 -16.64 7.76
N ASP A 250 2.43 -17.20 7.66
CA ASP A 250 2.61 -18.60 7.22
C ASP A 250 1.98 -19.60 8.22
N GLY A 251 2.08 -19.29 9.52
CA GLY A 251 1.49 -20.13 10.58
C GLY A 251 -0.03 -20.17 10.51
N LEU A 252 -0.66 -19.03 10.23
CA LEU A 252 -2.10 -18.91 10.07
C LEU A 252 -2.55 -19.55 8.74
N ALA A 253 -1.84 -19.33 7.63
CA ALA A 253 -2.13 -19.98 6.35
C ALA A 253 -2.09 -21.50 6.47
N LYS A 254 -1.09 -22.08 7.15
CA LYS A 254 -1.04 -23.52 7.42
C LYS A 254 -2.25 -24.04 8.21
N LYS A 255 -2.80 -23.26 9.16
CA LYS A 255 -3.98 -23.65 9.93
C LYS A 255 -5.24 -23.62 9.06
N LEU A 256 -5.40 -22.64 8.16
CA LEU A 256 -6.52 -22.57 7.23
C LEU A 256 -6.45 -23.70 6.20
N ASN A 257 -5.28 -23.98 5.64
CA ASN A 257 -5.08 -25.11 4.72
C ASN A 257 -5.46 -26.45 5.36
N LYS A 258 -5.09 -26.66 6.66
CA LYS A 258 -5.52 -27.86 7.42
C LYS A 258 -7.02 -27.94 7.64
N ALA A 259 -7.73 -26.82 7.64
CA ALA A 259 -9.19 -26.73 7.72
C ALA A 259 -9.88 -26.86 6.34
N GLY A 260 -9.13 -27.15 5.27
CA GLY A 260 -9.65 -27.30 3.92
C GLY A 260 -9.86 -25.99 3.16
N ILE A 261 -9.33 -24.89 3.66
CA ILE A 261 -9.41 -23.56 3.02
C ILE A 261 -8.10 -23.29 2.29
N SER A 262 -8.14 -23.31 0.94
CA SER A 262 -6.93 -23.04 0.11
C SER A 262 -6.39 -21.65 0.38
N THR A 263 -5.20 -21.55 0.97
CA THR A 263 -4.64 -20.30 1.49
C THR A 263 -3.18 -20.12 1.12
N ASN A 264 -2.83 -18.97 0.58
CA ASN A 264 -1.44 -18.51 0.38
C ASN A 264 -1.14 -17.31 1.27
N ALA A 265 0.15 -17.14 1.64
CA ALA A 265 0.63 -16.00 2.40
C ALA A 265 1.54 -15.11 1.54
N LEU A 266 1.35 -13.78 1.70
CA LEU A 266 2.08 -12.75 0.99
C LEU A 266 2.70 -11.77 1.99
N HIS A 267 4.01 -11.85 2.19
CA HIS A 267 4.75 -11.00 3.13
C HIS A 267 6.20 -10.78 2.69
N GLY A 268 6.91 -9.87 3.37
CA GLY A 268 8.23 -9.38 2.97
C GLY A 268 9.33 -10.44 2.85
N ASP A 269 9.21 -11.58 3.53
CA ASP A 269 10.22 -12.65 3.48
C ASP A 269 10.05 -13.58 2.27
N LYS A 270 8.97 -13.45 1.48
CA LYS A 270 8.79 -14.17 0.21
C LYS A 270 9.63 -13.54 -0.90
N SER A 271 10.23 -14.37 -1.73
CA SER A 271 10.88 -13.94 -2.97
C SER A 271 9.88 -13.31 -3.94
N GLN A 272 10.37 -12.56 -4.92
CA GLN A 272 9.48 -11.92 -5.91
C GLN A 272 8.68 -12.97 -6.69
N ALA A 273 9.32 -14.07 -7.10
CA ALA A 273 8.66 -15.16 -7.82
C ALA A 273 7.53 -15.81 -6.99
N GLU A 274 7.76 -16.08 -5.69
CA GLU A 274 6.72 -16.62 -4.80
C GLU A 274 5.55 -15.65 -4.62
N ARG A 275 5.80 -14.34 -4.63
CA ARG A 275 4.74 -13.32 -4.53
C ARG A 275 3.89 -13.30 -5.80
N GLU A 276 4.52 -13.30 -6.95
CA GLU A 276 3.86 -13.32 -8.25
C GLU A 276 3.02 -14.58 -8.43
N GLU A 277 3.55 -15.74 -8.03
CA GLU A 277 2.84 -17.01 -8.07
C GLU A 277 1.62 -16.99 -7.13
N ALA A 278 1.78 -16.57 -5.86
CA ALA A 278 0.68 -16.49 -4.91
C ALA A 278 -0.46 -15.57 -5.40
N LEU A 279 -0.09 -14.46 -6.05
CA LEU A 279 -1.03 -13.53 -6.66
C LEU A 279 -1.74 -14.12 -7.87
N ALA A 280 -1.01 -14.80 -8.77
CA ALA A 280 -1.58 -15.45 -9.95
C ALA A 280 -2.58 -16.54 -9.53
N GLN A 281 -2.22 -17.37 -8.55
CA GLN A 281 -3.11 -18.41 -8.00
C GLN A 281 -4.35 -17.81 -7.32
N PHE A 282 -4.21 -16.69 -6.62
CA PHE A 282 -5.35 -16.01 -6.02
C PHE A 282 -6.26 -15.39 -7.08
N LYS A 283 -5.71 -14.68 -8.07
CA LYS A 283 -6.48 -14.07 -9.17
C LYS A 283 -7.21 -15.11 -10.03
N SER A 284 -6.62 -16.29 -10.23
CA SER A 284 -7.25 -17.40 -10.98
C SER A 284 -8.29 -18.18 -10.16
N GLY A 285 -8.47 -17.89 -8.87
CA GLY A 285 -9.39 -18.62 -8.00
C GLY A 285 -8.85 -19.99 -7.51
N GLN A 286 -7.61 -20.35 -7.82
CA GLN A 286 -6.97 -21.57 -7.28
C GLN A 286 -6.72 -21.45 -5.76
N THR A 287 -6.48 -20.25 -5.29
CA THR A 287 -6.36 -19.92 -3.87
C THR A 287 -7.59 -19.13 -3.43
N GLN A 288 -8.31 -19.65 -2.44
CA GLN A 288 -9.51 -19.01 -1.87
C GLN A 288 -9.16 -17.83 -0.97
N VAL A 289 -8.10 -17.96 -0.15
CA VAL A 289 -7.70 -16.94 0.82
C VAL A 289 -6.28 -16.48 0.57
N LEU A 290 -6.09 -15.17 0.38
CA LEU A 290 -4.77 -14.56 0.38
C LEU A 290 -4.55 -13.86 1.72
N MET A 291 -3.55 -14.32 2.48
CA MET A 291 -3.10 -13.61 3.68
C MET A 291 -2.02 -12.61 3.32
N ALA A 292 -2.22 -11.35 3.68
CA ALA A 292 -1.28 -10.31 3.34
C ALA A 292 -0.96 -9.40 4.53
N THR A 293 0.30 -8.96 4.59
CA THR A 293 0.68 -7.83 5.43
C THR A 293 0.40 -6.52 4.70
N ASP A 294 0.22 -5.43 5.44
CA ASP A 294 -0.08 -4.11 4.85
C ASP A 294 0.93 -3.70 3.78
N LEU A 295 2.21 -3.92 4.05
CA LEU A 295 3.29 -3.53 3.14
C LEU A 295 3.10 -4.10 1.73
N LEU A 296 2.72 -5.37 1.62
CA LEU A 296 2.59 -6.03 0.32
C LEU A 296 1.17 -5.94 -0.25
N ALA A 297 0.15 -5.99 0.58
CA ALA A 297 -1.23 -5.79 0.12
C ALA A 297 -1.46 -4.39 -0.46
N ARG A 298 -0.64 -3.41 -0.08
CA ARG A 298 -0.71 -2.03 -0.57
C ARG A 298 -0.25 -1.84 -2.01
N GLY A 299 0.60 -2.73 -2.53
CA GLY A 299 1.12 -2.65 -3.92
C GLY A 299 0.40 -3.55 -4.91
N ILE A 300 -0.59 -4.33 -4.45
CA ILE A 300 -1.21 -5.33 -5.29
C ILE A 300 -2.52 -4.80 -5.85
N HIS A 301 -2.67 -4.90 -7.17
CA HIS A 301 -3.92 -4.64 -7.84
C HIS A 301 -4.86 -5.86 -7.70
N ILE A 302 -5.33 -6.07 -6.46
CA ILE A 302 -6.46 -6.96 -6.18
C ILE A 302 -7.61 -6.04 -5.80
N GLU A 303 -8.55 -5.93 -6.70
CA GLU A 303 -9.70 -5.05 -6.61
C GLU A 303 -10.96 -5.88 -6.81
N GLN A 304 -12.09 -5.34 -6.38
CA GLN A 304 -13.40 -6.00 -6.51
C GLN A 304 -13.48 -7.34 -5.76
N LEU A 305 -12.79 -7.43 -4.63
CA LEU A 305 -12.90 -8.64 -3.80
C LEU A 305 -14.28 -8.71 -3.16
N PRO A 306 -14.90 -9.90 -3.10
CA PRO A 306 -16.17 -10.07 -2.43
C PRO A 306 -16.06 -9.78 -0.94
N VAL A 307 -14.88 -10.09 -0.32
CA VAL A 307 -14.68 -9.83 1.11
C VAL A 307 -13.23 -9.48 1.43
N VAL A 308 -13.09 -8.54 2.36
CA VAL A 308 -11.85 -8.18 3.04
C VAL A 308 -11.99 -8.45 4.53
N ILE A 309 -11.00 -9.09 5.13
CA ILE A 309 -11.03 -9.44 6.55
C ILE A 309 -9.80 -8.87 7.26
N ASN A 310 -10.01 -8.00 8.24
CA ASN A 310 -8.98 -7.59 9.16
C ASN A 310 -8.88 -8.65 10.28
N PHE A 311 -7.93 -9.59 10.16
CA PHE A 311 -7.62 -10.53 11.25
C PHE A 311 -7.04 -9.81 12.46
N GLU A 312 -6.26 -8.76 12.21
CA GLU A 312 -5.76 -7.80 13.19
C GLU A 312 -6.03 -6.38 12.66
N LEU A 313 -6.48 -5.48 13.54
CA LEU A 313 -6.62 -4.07 13.17
C LEU A 313 -5.24 -3.46 12.89
N PRO A 314 -5.13 -2.53 11.94
CA PRO A 314 -3.88 -1.86 11.65
C PRO A 314 -3.47 -0.90 12.77
N MET A 315 -2.16 -0.67 12.90
CA MET A 315 -1.62 0.30 13.87
C MET A 315 -1.96 1.75 13.50
N HIS A 316 -2.04 2.06 12.19
CA HIS A 316 -2.39 3.37 11.65
C HIS A 316 -3.81 3.35 11.13
N ALA A 317 -4.63 4.31 11.54
CA ALA A 317 -6.05 4.36 11.20
C ALA A 317 -6.28 4.52 9.68
N GLU A 318 -5.42 5.26 8.98
CA GLU A 318 -5.44 5.44 7.53
C GLU A 318 -5.35 4.10 6.78
N THR A 319 -4.55 3.18 7.32
CA THR A 319 -4.38 1.84 6.76
C THR A 319 -5.69 1.05 6.74
N TYR A 320 -6.59 1.28 7.71
CA TYR A 320 -7.91 0.66 7.74
C TYR A 320 -8.72 1.02 6.50
N VAL A 321 -8.78 2.30 6.15
CA VAL A 321 -9.48 2.80 4.96
C VAL A 321 -8.94 2.14 3.69
N HIS A 322 -7.61 2.02 3.57
CA HIS A 322 -6.98 1.36 2.44
C HIS A 322 -7.23 -0.14 2.35
N ARG A 323 -7.33 -0.85 3.49
CA ARG A 323 -7.66 -2.27 3.54
C ARG A 323 -9.09 -2.51 3.10
N VAL A 324 -10.02 -1.77 3.70
CA VAL A 324 -11.45 -1.87 3.42
C VAL A 324 -11.76 -1.49 1.97
N GLY A 325 -11.07 -0.50 1.43
CA GLY A 325 -11.19 -0.09 0.03
C GLY A 325 -10.70 -1.10 -1.02
N ARG A 326 -10.33 -2.34 -0.65
CA ARG A 326 -10.05 -3.43 -1.59
C ARG A 326 -11.30 -4.19 -2.02
N THR A 327 -12.43 -3.92 -1.41
CA THR A 327 -13.76 -4.42 -1.79
C THR A 327 -14.66 -3.28 -2.25
N ALA A 328 -15.82 -3.58 -2.82
CA ALA A 328 -16.82 -2.63 -3.32
C ALA A 328 -16.29 -1.59 -4.29
N ARG A 329 -16.39 -1.84 -5.59
CA ARG A 329 -16.04 -0.87 -6.64
C ARG A 329 -17.10 -0.83 -7.74
N ALA A 330 -17.17 0.31 -8.41
CA ALA A 330 -18.02 0.52 -9.59
C ALA A 330 -19.51 0.21 -9.38
N GLY A 331 -20.04 0.42 -8.17
CA GLY A 331 -21.44 0.20 -7.84
C GLY A 331 -21.77 -1.23 -7.38
N GLU A 332 -20.77 -2.08 -7.15
CA GLU A 332 -20.95 -3.40 -6.52
C GLU A 332 -20.78 -3.31 -4.99
N GLN A 333 -21.61 -4.06 -4.26
CA GLN A 333 -21.52 -4.14 -2.81
C GLN A 333 -20.35 -5.02 -2.39
N GLY A 334 -19.59 -4.58 -1.40
CA GLY A 334 -18.47 -5.32 -0.81
C GLY A 334 -18.68 -5.59 0.67
N VAL A 335 -17.97 -6.59 1.19
CA VAL A 335 -18.01 -6.94 2.61
C VAL A 335 -16.65 -6.72 3.25
N ALA A 336 -16.63 -6.00 4.38
CA ALA A 336 -15.44 -5.85 5.20
C ALA A 336 -15.70 -6.37 6.62
N LEU A 337 -14.91 -7.35 7.06
CA LEU A 337 -14.99 -7.89 8.40
C LEU A 337 -13.76 -7.55 9.22
N SER A 338 -13.95 -7.31 10.51
CA SER A 338 -12.83 -7.11 11.44
C SER A 338 -12.99 -7.97 12.68
N LEU A 339 -11.98 -8.77 13.01
CA LEU A 339 -11.89 -9.52 14.26
C LEU A 339 -11.15 -8.69 15.28
N VAL A 340 -11.87 -8.06 16.20
CA VAL A 340 -11.33 -7.15 17.20
C VAL A 340 -11.16 -7.88 18.52
N CYS A 341 -10.07 -7.67 19.23
CA CYS A 341 -9.90 -8.11 20.63
C CYS A 341 -9.69 -6.91 21.56
N HIS A 342 -9.79 -7.11 22.86
CA HIS A 342 -9.62 -6.02 23.84
C HIS A 342 -8.30 -5.26 23.70
N GLY A 343 -7.23 -5.94 23.25
CA GLY A 343 -5.93 -5.30 23.05
C GLY A 343 -5.86 -4.37 21.83
N GLU A 344 -6.90 -4.32 21.00
CA GLU A 344 -6.97 -3.50 19.78
C GLU A 344 -7.99 -2.35 19.89
N MET A 345 -8.55 -2.12 21.09
CA MET A 345 -9.57 -1.07 21.28
C MET A 345 -9.03 0.34 21.06
N ASP A 346 -7.76 0.59 21.34
CA ASP A 346 -7.12 1.88 21.08
C ASP A 346 -7.00 2.12 19.57
N ALA A 347 -6.62 1.09 18.80
CA ALA A 347 -6.59 1.17 17.33
C ALA A 347 -7.99 1.42 16.76
N LEU A 348 -9.02 0.73 17.30
CA LEU A 348 -10.41 0.95 16.91
C LEU A 348 -10.87 2.38 17.20
N SER A 349 -10.48 2.93 18.35
CA SER A 349 -10.79 4.33 18.73
C SER A 349 -10.16 5.32 17.74
N ALA A 350 -8.90 5.10 17.34
CA ALA A 350 -8.24 5.93 16.34
C ALA A 350 -8.92 5.84 14.96
N ILE A 351 -9.35 4.64 14.55
CA ILE A 351 -10.10 4.42 13.29
C ILE A 351 -11.46 5.16 13.33
N ARG A 352 -12.20 5.08 14.43
CA ARG A 352 -13.48 5.82 14.61
C ARG A 352 -13.26 7.31 14.52
N HIS A 353 -12.21 7.82 15.16
CA HIS A 353 -11.87 9.24 15.13
C HIS A 353 -11.50 9.71 13.72
N LEU A 354 -10.66 8.95 12.99
CA LEU A 354 -10.27 9.30 11.63
C LEU A 354 -11.47 9.28 10.66
N THR A 355 -12.28 8.22 10.72
CA THR A 355 -13.38 8.02 9.78
C THR A 355 -14.64 8.79 10.14
N GLN A 356 -14.70 9.41 11.32
CA GLN A 356 -15.87 10.09 11.88
C GLN A 356 -17.12 9.18 11.88
N ARG A 357 -16.91 7.85 12.12
CA ARG A 357 -17.96 6.83 12.08
C ARG A 357 -18.04 6.06 13.39
N GLU A 358 -19.27 5.76 13.79
CA GLU A 358 -19.54 4.89 14.93
C GLU A 358 -19.49 3.42 14.48
N LEU A 359 -18.28 2.84 14.44
CA LEU A 359 -18.08 1.43 14.10
C LEU A 359 -18.41 0.58 15.33
N SER A 360 -19.65 0.11 15.41
CA SER A 360 -20.10 -0.75 16.54
C SER A 360 -19.49 -2.15 16.44
N VAL A 361 -19.11 -2.69 17.60
CA VAL A 361 -18.57 -4.04 17.70
C VAL A 361 -19.70 -4.99 18.15
N GLN A 362 -19.83 -6.12 17.48
CA GLN A 362 -20.87 -7.12 17.73
C GLN A 362 -20.27 -8.40 18.33
N ASP A 363 -21.06 -9.15 19.08
CA ASP A 363 -20.69 -10.48 19.51
C ASP A 363 -20.76 -11.46 18.34
N LEU A 364 -19.80 -12.39 18.27
CA LEU A 364 -19.81 -13.48 17.30
C LEU A 364 -20.40 -14.73 17.96
N GLU A 365 -21.48 -15.27 17.39
CA GLU A 365 -22.10 -16.50 17.86
C GLU A 365 -21.07 -17.63 17.94
N GLY A 366 -21.07 -18.39 19.04
CA GLY A 366 -20.09 -19.46 19.28
C GLY A 366 -18.73 -19.00 19.85
N PHE A 367 -18.48 -17.69 19.94
CA PHE A 367 -17.19 -17.14 20.43
C PHE A 367 -17.38 -16.13 21.56
N PRO A 368 -17.90 -16.54 22.72
CA PRO A 368 -18.11 -15.64 23.85
C PRO A 368 -16.79 -15.01 24.30
N VAL A 369 -16.83 -13.70 24.57
CA VAL A 369 -15.65 -12.96 25.03
C VAL A 369 -15.48 -13.17 26.52
N THR A 370 -14.37 -13.81 26.88
CA THR A 370 -13.99 -14.08 28.28
C THR A 370 -12.79 -13.30 28.74
N ASP A 371 -12.02 -12.72 27.78
CA ASP A 371 -10.88 -11.87 28.06
C ASP A 371 -11.36 -10.54 28.65
N LYS A 372 -10.61 -10.03 29.62
CA LYS A 372 -10.87 -8.70 30.20
C LYS A 372 -9.95 -7.66 29.56
N PRO A 373 -10.41 -6.40 29.44
CA PRO A 373 -9.53 -5.30 29.04
C PRO A 373 -8.27 -5.30 29.91
N SER A 374 -7.10 -5.05 29.32
CA SER A 374 -5.86 -4.91 30.08
C SER A 374 -5.94 -3.64 30.91
N THR A 375 -5.86 -3.78 32.23
CA THR A 375 -5.84 -2.63 33.14
C THR A 375 -4.48 -1.91 33.17
N GLY A 376 -3.52 -2.34 32.30
CA GLY A 376 -2.15 -1.79 32.32
C GLY A 376 -1.28 -2.27 33.48
N GLU A 377 -1.87 -2.85 34.53
CA GLU A 377 -1.16 -3.41 35.64
C GLU A 377 -0.67 -4.83 35.36
N SER A 378 0.63 -4.98 35.23
CA SER A 378 1.24 -6.32 35.16
C SER A 378 1.03 -7.06 36.47
N LYS A 379 0.15 -8.06 36.52
CA LYS A 379 0.00 -8.98 37.67
C LYS A 379 1.21 -9.90 37.89
N ARG A 380 2.23 -9.83 37.04
CA ARG A 380 3.48 -10.55 37.27
C ARG A 380 4.38 -9.71 38.17
N ALA A 381 4.70 -10.22 39.32
CA ALA A 381 5.77 -9.66 40.17
C ALA A 381 7.00 -9.37 39.29
N PRO A 382 7.71 -8.25 39.52
CA PRO A 382 8.92 -7.94 38.76
C PRO A 382 9.84 -9.16 38.78
N ARG A 383 10.22 -9.69 37.62
CA ARG A 383 11.21 -10.79 37.57
C ARG A 383 12.46 -10.30 38.26
N ASP A 384 12.86 -11.00 39.31
CA ASP A 384 14.09 -10.73 40.04
C ASP A 384 15.26 -10.78 39.06
N LYS A 385 15.85 -9.62 38.76
CA LYS A 385 17.01 -9.49 37.87
C LYS A 385 18.22 -10.27 38.37
N LYS A 386 18.23 -10.71 39.68
CA LYS A 386 19.26 -11.56 40.26
C LYS A 386 19.13 -13.03 39.86
N ALA A 387 17.94 -13.51 39.50
CA ALA A 387 17.74 -14.88 39.05
C ALA A 387 18.50 -15.20 37.74
N ASN A 388 18.72 -14.24 36.88
CA ASN A 388 19.49 -14.42 35.64
C ASN A 388 21.01 -14.44 35.85
N ARG A 389 21.55 -13.97 37.00
CA ARG A 389 22.99 -14.05 37.29
C ARG A 389 23.47 -15.47 37.61
N ARG A 390 22.59 -16.35 38.07
CA ARG A 390 22.95 -17.78 38.32
C ARG A 390 23.12 -18.59 37.02
N THR A 391 22.53 -18.16 35.89
CA THR A 391 22.67 -18.88 34.62
C THR A 391 23.89 -18.44 33.82
N GLN A 392 24.45 -17.24 34.07
CA GLN A 392 25.68 -16.76 33.39
C GLN A 392 26.96 -17.44 33.93
N ASN A 393 26.93 -18.14 35.09
CA ASN A 393 28.07 -18.85 35.63
C ASN A 393 28.15 -20.34 35.24
N LYS A 394 27.28 -20.82 34.34
CA LYS A 394 27.46 -22.15 33.72
C LYS A 394 28.51 -22.03 32.62
N LYS A 395 29.74 -22.50 32.93
CA LYS A 395 30.83 -22.64 31.95
C LYS A 395 30.32 -23.41 30.75
N SER A 396 30.53 -22.87 29.54
CA SER A 396 30.08 -23.51 28.29
C SER A 396 30.79 -24.87 28.14
N VAL A 397 30.14 -25.85 27.56
CA VAL A 397 30.66 -27.19 27.26
C VAL A 397 32.01 -27.12 26.52
N LYS A 398 32.27 -26.08 25.74
CA LYS A 398 33.55 -25.84 25.06
C LYS A 398 34.72 -25.56 26.03
N GLN A 399 34.46 -25.03 27.21
CA GLN A 399 35.54 -24.82 28.21
C GLN A 399 35.92 -26.10 28.97
N PHE A 400 35.06 -27.12 28.94
CA PHE A 400 35.37 -28.43 29.54
C PHE A 400 36.26 -29.31 28.63
N GLN A 401 36.21 -29.16 27.33
CA GLN A 401 37.03 -29.96 26.40
C GLN A 401 38.47 -29.49 26.25
N SER A 402 38.82 -28.29 26.74
CA SER A 402 40.20 -27.77 26.64
C SER A 402 41.13 -28.17 27.79
N LYS A 403 40.69 -28.95 28.79
CA LYS A 403 41.48 -29.32 29.98
C LYS A 403 41.94 -30.78 30.07
N GLN A 404 41.84 -31.56 28.99
CA GLN A 404 42.38 -32.92 28.97
C GLN A 404 43.41 -33.13 27.84
N LYS A 405 44.57 -32.50 27.95
CA LYS A 405 45.81 -32.98 27.35
C LYS A 405 46.77 -33.27 28.48
N ARG A 406 46.86 -34.55 28.87
CA ARG A 406 47.93 -35.08 29.73
C ARG A 406 49.25 -35.00 28.94
N PRO A 407 50.36 -34.60 29.58
CA PRO A 407 51.67 -34.65 28.96
C PRO A 407 52.14 -36.12 28.81
N ALA A 408 52.75 -36.44 27.67
CA ALA A 408 53.35 -37.73 27.38
C ALA A 408 54.55 -37.99 28.26
N PRO A 409 54.82 -39.29 28.67
CA PRO A 409 55.96 -39.65 29.51
C PRO A 409 57.24 -39.53 28.64
N LYS A 410 58.30 -38.99 29.29
CA LYS A 410 59.65 -38.95 28.76
C LYS A 410 60.24 -40.35 28.78
N SER A 411 60.64 -40.90 27.66
CA SER A 411 61.49 -42.07 27.54
C SER A 411 62.94 -41.82 28.02
N LYS A 412 63.45 -42.75 28.82
CA LYS A 412 64.86 -42.88 29.08
C LYS A 412 65.59 -43.44 27.86
#